data_439dc9d7f9258d37f9d3ab3da3a3ede6
#
_entry.id   439dc9d7f9258d37f9d3ab3da3a3ede6
#
_cell.length_a   1.000
_cell.length_b   1.000
_cell.length_c   1.000
_cell.angle_alpha   90.00
_cell.angle_beta   90.00
_cell.angle_gamma   90.00
#
_symmetry.space_group_name_H-M   'P 1'
#
loop_
_entity.id
_entity.type
_entity.pdbx_description
1 polymer ?
#
loop_
_entity_poly.entity_id
_entity_poly.type
_entity_poly.pdbx_seq_one_letter_code
_entity_poly.pdbx_strand_id
1 'polypeptide(L)'
;MVKYTIEEAKHVWVTSDTHFNHVNIIKYCNRPFSSIEEMNETIIANWNKVVSQGDTVYHLGDFALGDKSLIPDFIRRLNGHISFIMGNHDNLNIMKSFETPFRCETVSWEEVIKVGKKTIILNHFPFGSLPDPATNYPIIQLHGHVHSTPDKPWNYFDNQYDVGVDNNNFTPVNLAELLDKIHYKVHIK
;
A
#
# COMPACT_ATOMS: atom_id res chain seq x y z
N MET A 1 10.54 -6.09 -13.56
CA MET A 1 10.02 -4.70 -13.39
C MET A 1 8.79 -4.55 -14.26
N VAL A 2 7.63 -4.41 -13.64
CA VAL A 2 6.33 -4.22 -14.29
C VAL A 2 6.24 -2.77 -14.83
N LYS A 3 5.56 -2.61 -15.97
CA LYS A 3 5.36 -1.29 -16.61
C LYS A 3 3.88 -1.10 -16.88
N TYR A 4 3.38 0.05 -16.52
CA TYR A 4 2.01 0.51 -16.78
C TYR A 4 2.01 1.75 -17.65
N THR A 5 1.06 1.84 -18.54
CA THR A 5 0.63 3.12 -19.11
C THR A 5 -0.12 3.93 -18.04
N ILE A 6 -0.36 5.21 -18.29
CA ILE A 6 -1.20 6.03 -17.38
C ILE A 6 -2.64 5.48 -17.30
N GLU A 7 -3.15 4.94 -18.39
CA GLU A 7 -4.49 4.36 -18.43
C GLU A 7 -4.58 3.08 -17.60
N GLU A 8 -3.61 2.17 -17.74
CA GLU A 8 -3.54 0.94 -16.91
C GLU A 8 -3.36 1.25 -15.42
N ALA A 9 -2.65 2.35 -15.08
CA ALA A 9 -2.48 2.77 -13.69
C ALA A 9 -3.78 3.17 -13.00
N LYS A 10 -4.86 3.44 -13.73
CA LYS A 10 -6.21 3.66 -13.17
C LYS A 10 -6.82 2.41 -12.56
N HIS A 11 -6.31 1.23 -12.94
CA HIS A 11 -6.68 -0.08 -12.42
C HIS A 11 -5.65 -0.64 -11.44
N VAL A 12 -4.76 0.21 -10.95
CA VAL A 12 -3.74 -0.15 -9.95
C VAL A 12 -3.99 0.64 -8.67
N TRP A 13 -4.03 -0.09 -7.57
CA TRP A 13 -4.25 0.43 -6.23
C TRP A 13 -3.06 0.15 -5.33
N VAL A 14 -2.82 0.99 -4.34
CA VAL A 14 -1.74 0.84 -3.36
C VAL A 14 -2.29 1.06 -1.96
N THR A 15 -1.83 0.27 -1.00
CA THR A 15 -2.19 0.40 0.42
C THR A 15 -1.15 -0.26 1.30
N SER A 16 -1.21 -0.07 2.61
CA SER A 16 -0.33 -0.67 3.60
C SER A 16 -0.97 -0.67 4.98
N ASP A 17 -0.38 -1.43 5.92
CA ASP A 17 -0.66 -1.35 7.35
C ASP A 17 -2.14 -1.62 7.70
N THR A 18 -2.79 -2.53 6.98
CA THR A 18 -4.18 -2.91 7.28
C THR A 18 -4.28 -3.51 8.68
N HIS A 19 -3.26 -4.29 9.11
CA HIS A 19 -3.20 -4.92 10.43
C HIS A 19 -4.48 -5.69 10.76
N PHE A 20 -5.04 -6.44 9.82
CA PHE A 20 -6.21 -7.27 10.08
C PHE A 20 -6.00 -8.14 11.32
N ASN A 21 -7.02 -8.23 12.14
CA ASN A 21 -7.02 -9.00 13.40
C ASN A 21 -5.99 -8.56 14.46
N HIS A 22 -5.46 -7.32 14.38
CA HIS A 22 -4.54 -6.75 15.34
C HIS A 22 -5.27 -5.84 16.34
N VAL A 23 -5.80 -6.39 17.42
CA VAL A 23 -6.62 -5.63 18.41
C VAL A 23 -5.91 -4.39 18.94
N ASN A 24 -4.62 -4.49 19.23
CA ASN A 24 -3.87 -3.39 19.86
C ASN A 24 -3.61 -2.21 18.91
N ILE A 25 -3.65 -2.41 17.58
CA ILE A 25 -3.40 -1.32 16.63
C ILE A 25 -4.42 -0.19 16.76
N ILE A 26 -5.66 -0.51 17.17
CA ILE A 26 -6.71 0.46 17.42
C ILE A 26 -6.23 1.50 18.45
N LYS A 27 -5.59 1.03 19.52
CA LYS A 27 -5.05 1.92 20.56
C LYS A 27 -3.75 2.59 20.14
N TYR A 28 -2.83 1.83 19.51
CA TYR A 28 -1.50 2.33 19.16
C TYR A 28 -1.57 3.48 18.14
N CYS A 29 -2.47 3.36 17.16
CA CYS A 29 -2.65 4.35 16.10
C CYS A 29 -3.89 5.22 16.31
N ASN A 30 -4.57 5.10 17.47
CA ASN A 30 -5.80 5.83 17.78
C ASN A 30 -6.84 5.72 16.67
N ARG A 31 -7.03 4.51 16.12
CA ARG A 31 -7.99 4.24 15.05
C ARG A 31 -9.42 4.42 15.57
N PRO A 32 -10.35 4.99 14.77
CA PRO A 32 -11.71 5.34 15.21
C PRO A 32 -12.66 4.13 15.20
N PHE A 33 -12.23 2.99 15.80
CA PHE A 33 -13.02 1.76 15.87
C PHE A 33 -13.21 1.32 17.32
N SER A 34 -14.40 0.82 17.63
CA SER A 34 -14.75 0.31 18.96
C SER A 34 -14.34 -1.16 19.14
N SER A 35 -14.18 -1.91 18.07
CA SER A 35 -13.77 -3.32 18.10
C SER A 35 -12.91 -3.69 16.89
N ILE A 36 -12.26 -4.85 17.00
CA ILE A 36 -11.44 -5.39 15.90
C ILE A 36 -12.31 -5.86 14.72
N GLU A 37 -13.48 -6.36 15.00
CA GLU A 37 -14.46 -6.77 13.99
C GLU A 37 -14.93 -5.57 13.18
N GLU A 38 -15.28 -4.47 13.85
CA GLU A 38 -15.66 -3.22 13.21
C GLU A 38 -14.53 -2.70 12.30
N MET A 39 -13.29 -2.71 12.79
CA MET A 39 -12.11 -2.29 12.01
C MET A 39 -11.95 -3.16 10.77
N ASN A 40 -11.95 -4.48 10.94
CA ASN A 40 -11.77 -5.42 9.84
C ASN A 40 -12.85 -5.26 8.77
N GLU A 41 -14.13 -5.22 9.18
CA GLU A 41 -15.26 -5.09 8.26
C GLU A 41 -15.24 -3.74 7.53
N THR A 42 -14.87 -2.67 8.21
CA THR A 42 -14.76 -1.34 7.60
C THR A 42 -13.66 -1.30 6.55
N ILE A 43 -12.46 -1.85 6.85
CA ILE A 43 -11.36 -1.88 5.89
C ILE A 43 -11.74 -2.72 4.66
N ILE A 44 -12.36 -3.89 4.85
CA ILE A 44 -12.81 -4.74 3.73
C ILE A 44 -13.87 -4.02 2.89
N ALA A 45 -14.84 -3.39 3.53
CA ALA A 45 -15.90 -2.66 2.83
C ALA A 45 -15.33 -1.49 2.01
N ASN A 46 -14.43 -0.69 2.60
CA ASN A 46 -13.77 0.42 1.92
C ASN A 46 -12.92 -0.06 0.75
N TRP A 47 -12.14 -1.14 0.94
CA TRP A 47 -11.36 -1.75 -0.12
C TRP A 47 -12.25 -2.18 -1.29
N ASN A 48 -13.28 -2.97 -1.02
CA ASN A 48 -14.14 -3.53 -2.05
C ASN A 48 -15.06 -2.49 -2.73
N LYS A 49 -15.23 -1.33 -2.10
CA LYS A 49 -15.95 -0.20 -2.69
C LYS A 49 -15.17 0.43 -3.85
N VAL A 50 -13.85 0.44 -3.78
CA VAL A 50 -12.99 1.13 -4.76
C VAL A 50 -12.27 0.16 -5.70
N VAL A 51 -11.85 -1.00 -5.20
CA VAL A 51 -11.12 -2.00 -5.98
C VAL A 51 -12.10 -2.95 -6.67
N SER A 52 -11.95 -3.13 -7.98
CA SER A 52 -12.70 -4.10 -8.77
C SER A 52 -11.99 -5.45 -8.82
N GLN A 53 -12.71 -6.52 -9.21
CA GLN A 53 -12.16 -7.89 -9.28
C GLN A 53 -10.95 -8.04 -10.21
N GLY A 54 -10.89 -7.25 -11.29
CA GLY A 54 -9.81 -7.28 -12.29
C GLY A 54 -8.66 -6.31 -12.02
N ASP A 55 -8.73 -5.52 -10.94
CA ASP A 55 -7.71 -4.54 -10.61
C ASP A 55 -6.49 -5.20 -9.94
N THR A 56 -5.34 -4.56 -10.04
CA THR A 56 -4.12 -4.94 -9.32
C THR A 56 -4.00 -4.11 -8.04
N VAL A 57 -3.64 -4.76 -6.93
CA VAL A 57 -3.38 -4.07 -5.66
C VAL A 57 -1.99 -4.40 -5.15
N TYR A 58 -1.18 -3.40 -4.88
CA TYR A 58 0.07 -3.54 -4.13
C TYR A 58 -0.18 -3.24 -2.67
N HIS A 59 -0.04 -4.27 -1.82
CA HIS A 59 -0.10 -4.12 -0.37
C HIS A 59 1.33 -4.03 0.19
N LEU A 60 1.70 -2.88 0.74
CA LEU A 60 3.08 -2.58 1.12
C LEU A 60 3.40 -3.00 2.57
N GLY A 61 2.88 -4.14 2.99
CA GLY A 61 3.26 -4.79 4.24
C GLY A 61 2.36 -4.52 5.44
N ASP A 62 2.61 -5.30 6.49
CA ASP A 62 1.83 -5.32 7.72
C ASP A 62 0.34 -5.59 7.47
N PHE A 63 0.10 -6.70 6.73
CA PHE A 63 -1.25 -7.10 6.31
C PHE A 63 -2.12 -7.55 7.48
N ALA A 64 -1.63 -8.48 8.31
CA ALA A 64 -2.42 -9.05 9.42
C ALA A 64 -1.53 -9.49 10.57
N LEU A 65 -2.06 -9.39 11.80
CA LEU A 65 -1.39 -9.86 13.01
C LEU A 65 -2.40 -10.62 13.89
N GLY A 66 -1.89 -11.49 14.76
CA GLY A 66 -2.73 -12.35 15.63
C GLY A 66 -2.89 -13.73 15.03
N ASP A 67 -4.12 -14.26 14.98
CA ASP A 67 -4.36 -15.61 14.45
C ASP A 67 -4.14 -15.66 12.94
N LYS A 68 -3.04 -16.28 12.55
CA LYS A 68 -2.61 -16.40 11.16
C LYS A 68 -3.51 -17.31 10.31
N SER A 69 -4.32 -18.17 10.94
CA SER A 69 -5.28 -19.02 10.24
C SER A 69 -6.40 -18.22 9.56
N LEU A 70 -6.59 -16.96 9.96
CA LEU A 70 -7.59 -16.07 9.41
C LEU A 70 -7.10 -15.32 8.14
N ILE A 71 -5.80 -15.31 7.86
CA ILE A 71 -5.25 -14.58 6.71
C ILE A 71 -5.89 -15.03 5.37
N PRO A 72 -6.07 -16.33 5.09
CA PRO A 72 -6.72 -16.77 3.86
C PRO A 72 -8.15 -16.25 3.70
N ASP A 73 -8.86 -16.09 4.82
CA ASP A 73 -10.22 -15.57 4.80
C ASP A 73 -10.24 -14.08 4.42
N PHE A 74 -9.36 -13.27 5.01
CA PHE A 74 -9.22 -11.88 4.62
C PHE A 74 -8.88 -11.74 3.14
N ILE A 75 -7.88 -12.48 2.63
CA ILE A 75 -7.48 -12.43 1.21
C ILE A 75 -8.66 -12.80 0.29
N ARG A 76 -9.45 -13.83 0.64
CA ARG A 76 -10.60 -14.25 -0.19
C ARG A 76 -11.71 -13.21 -0.27
N ARG A 77 -11.86 -12.39 0.78
CA ARG A 77 -12.91 -11.38 0.89
C ARG A 77 -12.57 -10.07 0.18
N LEU A 78 -11.30 -9.84 -0.14
CA LEU A 78 -10.83 -8.64 -0.83
C LEU A 78 -10.93 -8.80 -2.35
N ASN A 79 -11.31 -7.73 -3.05
CA ASN A 79 -11.32 -7.68 -4.50
C ASN A 79 -9.90 -7.45 -5.05
N GLY A 80 -9.69 -7.83 -6.31
CA GLY A 80 -8.46 -7.60 -7.08
C GLY A 80 -7.41 -8.70 -6.93
N HIS A 81 -6.33 -8.54 -7.67
CA HIS A 81 -5.13 -9.37 -7.66
C HIS A 81 -4.09 -8.69 -6.76
N ILE A 82 -3.68 -9.34 -5.68
CA ILE A 82 -2.85 -8.70 -4.65
C ILE A 82 -1.40 -9.12 -4.81
N SER A 83 -0.49 -8.14 -4.92
CA SER A 83 0.95 -8.32 -4.77
C SER A 83 1.38 -7.81 -3.40
N PHE A 84 2.03 -8.65 -2.60
CA PHE A 84 2.45 -8.32 -1.25
C PHE A 84 3.91 -7.91 -1.20
N ILE A 85 4.18 -6.72 -0.66
CA ILE A 85 5.49 -6.31 -0.16
C ILE A 85 5.51 -6.59 1.34
N MET A 86 6.58 -7.18 1.84
CA MET A 86 6.67 -7.63 3.24
C MET A 86 6.92 -6.47 4.19
N GLY A 87 6.11 -6.39 5.23
CA GLY A 87 6.34 -5.54 6.40
C GLY A 87 7.04 -6.30 7.54
N ASN A 88 7.31 -5.60 8.64
CA ASN A 88 8.01 -6.20 9.79
C ASN A 88 7.13 -7.16 10.61
N HIS A 89 5.81 -7.07 10.50
CA HIS A 89 4.88 -7.99 11.16
C HIS A 89 4.47 -9.18 10.28
N ASP A 90 4.80 -9.17 8.99
CA ASP A 90 4.45 -10.25 8.08
C ASP A 90 5.42 -11.45 8.21
N ASN A 91 4.92 -12.64 7.90
CA ASN A 91 5.72 -13.85 7.84
C ASN A 91 5.81 -14.35 6.39
N LEU A 92 7.02 -14.30 5.83
CA LEU A 92 7.27 -14.64 4.43
C LEU A 92 6.75 -16.04 4.05
N ASN A 93 6.97 -17.06 4.89
CA ASN A 93 6.54 -18.42 4.58
C ASN A 93 5.02 -18.54 4.52
N ILE A 94 4.32 -17.81 5.39
CA ILE A 94 2.86 -17.77 5.40
C ILE A 94 2.36 -17.03 4.17
N MET A 95 2.90 -15.84 3.89
CA MET A 95 2.45 -15.05 2.74
C MET A 95 2.70 -15.79 1.42
N LYS A 96 3.86 -16.43 1.25
CA LYS A 96 4.16 -17.27 0.07
C LYS A 96 3.25 -18.48 -0.08
N SER A 97 2.70 -19.01 1.02
CA SER A 97 1.76 -20.13 0.92
C SER A 97 0.42 -19.76 0.25
N PHE A 98 0.15 -18.47 0.09
CA PHE A 98 -1.04 -17.93 -0.58
C PHE A 98 -0.77 -17.47 -2.02
N GLU A 99 0.49 -17.53 -2.50
CA GLU A 99 0.80 -17.27 -3.91
C GLU A 99 0.01 -18.26 -4.78
N THR A 100 -0.99 -17.76 -5.46
CA THR A 100 -1.78 -18.51 -6.43
C THR A 100 -2.00 -17.63 -7.66
N PRO A 101 -2.13 -18.21 -8.89
CA PRO A 101 -2.35 -17.43 -10.10
C PRO A 101 -3.63 -16.59 -10.10
N PHE A 102 -4.47 -16.74 -9.07
CA PHE A 102 -5.80 -16.14 -9.08
C PHE A 102 -5.98 -14.97 -8.10
N ARG A 103 -5.13 -14.83 -7.05
CA ARG A 103 -5.37 -13.80 -6.03
C ARG A 103 -4.12 -13.15 -5.44
N CYS A 104 -3.05 -13.91 -5.22
CA CYS A 104 -1.78 -13.39 -4.73
C CYS A 104 -0.74 -13.60 -5.84
N GLU A 105 -0.34 -12.52 -6.50
CA GLU A 105 0.54 -12.61 -7.66
C GLU A 105 2.01 -12.75 -7.26
N THR A 106 2.45 -11.95 -6.30
CA THR A 106 3.85 -11.94 -5.84
C THR A 106 3.95 -11.66 -4.35
N VAL A 107 5.04 -12.15 -3.74
CA VAL A 107 5.46 -11.79 -2.38
C VAL A 107 6.94 -11.42 -2.43
N SER A 108 7.26 -10.16 -2.14
CA SER A 108 8.61 -9.61 -2.22
C SER A 108 8.90 -8.65 -1.04
N TRP A 109 10.15 -8.22 -0.88
CA TRP A 109 10.53 -7.19 0.10
C TRP A 109 10.46 -5.79 -0.49
N GLU A 110 10.60 -5.69 -1.79
CA GLU A 110 10.58 -4.45 -2.56
C GLU A 110 10.14 -4.76 -3.98
N GLU A 111 9.43 -3.86 -4.59
CA GLU A 111 9.14 -3.92 -6.02
C GLU A 111 9.34 -2.56 -6.68
N VAL A 112 9.82 -2.58 -7.92
CA VAL A 112 9.98 -1.38 -8.73
C VAL A 112 9.09 -1.49 -9.95
N ILE A 113 8.17 -0.54 -10.08
CA ILE A 113 7.26 -0.44 -11.22
C ILE A 113 7.51 0.87 -11.98
N LYS A 114 7.04 0.95 -13.22
CA LYS A 114 7.06 2.18 -14.02
C LYS A 114 5.67 2.57 -14.45
N VAL A 115 5.37 3.87 -14.38
CA VAL A 115 4.17 4.48 -14.97
C VAL A 115 4.61 5.62 -15.88
N GLY A 116 4.54 5.40 -17.20
CA GLY A 116 5.13 6.30 -18.17
C GLY A 116 6.64 6.50 -17.94
N LYS A 117 7.08 7.75 -17.66
CA LYS A 117 8.48 8.08 -17.35
C LYS A 117 8.84 7.98 -15.86
N LYS A 118 7.83 7.83 -14.98
CA LYS A 118 8.02 7.78 -13.53
C LYS A 118 8.47 6.38 -13.12
N THR A 119 9.46 6.28 -12.23
CA THR A 119 9.87 5.05 -11.56
C THR A 119 9.33 5.08 -10.15
N ILE A 120 8.56 4.07 -9.77
CA ILE A 120 7.93 3.98 -8.46
C ILE A 120 8.57 2.82 -7.71
N ILE A 121 9.13 3.10 -6.54
CA ILE A 121 9.66 2.10 -5.61
C ILE A 121 8.59 1.82 -4.58
N LEU A 122 8.22 0.56 -4.45
CA LEU A 122 7.25 0.05 -3.49
C LEU A 122 8.04 -0.67 -2.38
N ASN A 123 8.00 -0.15 -1.17
CA ASN A 123 8.71 -0.71 -0.03
C ASN A 123 7.91 -0.42 1.25
N HIS A 124 7.97 -1.31 2.24
CA HIS A 124 7.27 -1.08 3.50
C HIS A 124 7.86 0.10 4.28
N PHE A 125 9.19 0.20 4.33
CA PHE A 125 9.88 1.23 5.11
C PHE A 125 10.16 2.49 4.28
N PRO A 126 9.96 3.70 4.85
CA PRO A 126 10.37 4.94 4.19
C PRO A 126 11.90 5.02 4.09
N PHE A 127 12.40 5.47 2.95
CA PHE A 127 13.84 5.70 2.75
C PHE A 127 14.27 7.02 3.39
N GLY A 128 15.46 7.01 4.01
CA GLY A 128 16.08 8.20 4.59
C GLY A 128 16.74 9.11 3.56
N SER A 129 16.83 8.70 2.30
CA SER A 129 17.30 9.52 1.16
C SER A 129 16.68 9.02 -0.13
N LEU A 130 16.36 9.95 -1.01
CA LEU A 130 15.89 9.69 -2.37
C LEU A 130 16.67 10.57 -3.35
N PRO A 131 16.88 10.13 -4.60
CA PRO A 131 17.42 10.98 -5.65
C PRO A 131 16.55 12.24 -5.85
N ASP A 132 17.20 13.35 -6.23
CA ASP A 132 16.51 14.59 -6.54
C ASP A 132 15.41 14.35 -7.59
N PRO A 133 14.16 14.73 -7.30
CA PRO A 133 13.03 14.57 -8.23
C PRO A 133 13.16 15.42 -9.51
N ALA A 134 14.08 16.40 -9.55
CA ALA A 134 14.32 17.28 -10.71
C ALA A 134 14.95 16.57 -11.93
N THR A 135 15.07 15.25 -11.92
CA THR A 135 15.58 14.51 -13.08
C THR A 135 14.49 14.29 -14.14
N ASN A 136 14.88 14.08 -15.41
CA ASN A 136 13.96 13.70 -16.48
C ASN A 136 13.24 12.34 -16.25
N TYR A 137 13.64 11.60 -15.21
CA TYR A 137 13.11 10.29 -14.81
C TYR A 137 12.85 10.29 -13.30
N PRO A 138 11.75 10.92 -12.85
CA PRO A 138 11.47 11.05 -11.44
C PRO A 138 11.29 9.69 -10.76
N ILE A 139 11.94 9.53 -9.60
CA ILE A 139 11.79 8.39 -8.72
C ILE A 139 10.85 8.79 -7.60
N ILE A 140 9.82 7.97 -7.38
CA ILE A 140 8.83 8.13 -6.32
C ILE A 140 8.95 6.92 -5.41
N GLN A 141 8.86 7.12 -4.10
CA GLN A 141 8.67 6.04 -3.15
C GLN A 141 7.26 6.06 -2.59
N LEU A 142 6.60 4.90 -2.63
CA LEU A 142 5.39 4.61 -1.85
C LEU A 142 5.76 3.66 -0.72
N HIS A 143 5.30 3.96 0.49
CA HIS A 143 5.67 3.21 1.70
C HIS A 143 4.50 3.14 2.70
N GLY A 144 4.69 2.39 3.76
CA GLY A 144 3.84 2.31 4.94
C GLY A 144 4.65 2.51 6.22
N HIS A 145 4.41 1.66 7.21
CA HIS A 145 5.16 1.51 8.45
C HIS A 145 4.98 2.62 9.48
N VAL A 146 4.93 3.87 9.07
CA VAL A 146 5.00 5.03 10.00
C VAL A 146 3.65 5.43 10.59
N HIS A 147 2.56 4.83 10.09
CA HIS A 147 1.20 5.12 10.54
C HIS A 147 0.92 6.62 10.61
N SER A 148 1.35 7.36 9.57
CA SER A 148 1.03 8.78 9.50
C SER A 148 -0.47 9.00 9.36
N THR A 149 -0.92 10.20 9.71
CA THR A 149 -2.31 10.60 9.54
C THR A 149 -2.35 11.92 8.78
N PRO A 150 -3.49 12.32 8.19
CA PRO A 150 -3.61 13.61 7.52
C PRO A 150 -3.18 14.80 8.39
N ASP A 151 -3.39 14.71 9.71
CA ASP A 151 -3.01 15.75 10.67
C ASP A 151 -1.52 15.69 11.09
N LYS A 152 -0.88 14.54 10.87
CA LYS A 152 0.54 14.30 11.18
C LYS A 152 1.20 13.58 10.01
N PRO A 153 1.34 14.25 8.85
CA PRO A 153 1.91 13.62 7.68
C PRO A 153 3.40 13.32 7.89
N TRP A 154 3.82 12.15 7.40
CA TRP A 154 5.22 11.76 7.34
C TRP A 154 5.69 11.90 5.90
N ASN A 155 6.38 12.98 5.60
CA ASN A 155 6.98 13.22 4.30
C ASN A 155 8.36 13.85 4.49
N TYR A 156 9.41 13.06 4.39
CA TYR A 156 10.77 13.60 4.34
C TYR A 156 11.08 14.26 3.00
N PHE A 157 10.45 13.77 1.93
CA PHE A 157 10.70 14.21 0.55
C PHE A 157 9.39 14.40 -0.20
N ASP A 158 9.35 15.37 -1.10
CA ASP A 158 8.18 15.66 -1.95
C ASP A 158 7.80 14.49 -2.88
N ASN A 159 8.71 13.53 -3.07
CA ASN A 159 8.53 12.32 -3.87
C ASN A 159 8.37 11.05 -3.04
N GLN A 160 7.98 11.18 -1.78
CA GLN A 160 7.54 10.09 -0.90
C GLN A 160 6.07 10.22 -0.56
N TYR A 161 5.38 9.07 -0.39
CA TYR A 161 4.01 9.06 0.11
C TYR A 161 3.73 7.82 0.95
N ASP A 162 3.13 8.04 2.13
CA ASP A 162 2.63 7.00 3.00
C ASP A 162 1.26 6.54 2.53
N VAL A 163 1.18 5.29 2.02
CA VAL A 163 -0.04 4.65 1.54
C VAL A 163 -0.75 3.85 2.63
N GLY A 164 -0.26 3.92 3.87
CA GLY A 164 -0.88 3.28 5.03
C GLY A 164 -2.34 3.71 5.20
N VAL A 165 -3.17 2.77 5.67
CA VAL A 165 -4.61 2.99 5.82
C VAL A 165 -4.94 4.15 6.76
N ASP A 166 -4.10 4.41 7.76
CA ASP A 166 -4.28 5.48 8.75
C ASP A 166 -4.22 6.88 8.10
N ASN A 167 -3.42 7.02 7.03
CA ASN A 167 -3.28 8.27 6.26
C ASN A 167 -4.34 8.41 5.15
N ASN A 168 -5.04 7.33 4.80
CA ASN A 168 -5.89 7.25 3.62
C ASN A 168 -7.34 6.79 3.93
N ASN A 169 -7.88 7.18 5.08
CA ASN A 169 -9.27 6.89 5.49
C ASN A 169 -9.61 5.39 5.41
N PHE A 170 -8.69 4.51 5.76
CA PHE A 170 -8.85 3.05 5.72
C PHE A 170 -9.26 2.52 4.34
N THR A 171 -8.76 3.15 3.27
CA THR A 171 -9.13 2.87 1.88
C THR A 171 -7.88 2.78 1.00
N PRO A 172 -7.76 1.82 0.08
CA PRO A 172 -6.69 1.80 -0.92
C PRO A 172 -6.68 3.06 -1.79
N VAL A 173 -5.48 3.51 -2.18
CA VAL A 173 -5.28 4.71 -2.98
C VAL A 173 -5.09 4.33 -4.45
N ASN A 174 -5.77 5.02 -5.35
CA ASN A 174 -5.57 4.81 -6.80
C ASN A 174 -4.20 5.35 -7.23
N LEU A 175 -3.41 4.53 -7.93
CA LEU A 175 -2.04 4.89 -8.31
C LEU A 175 -2.00 6.08 -9.28
N ALA A 176 -2.89 6.14 -10.28
CA ALA A 176 -2.92 7.24 -11.22
C ALA A 176 -3.26 8.57 -10.53
N GLU A 177 -4.31 8.58 -9.68
CA GLU A 177 -4.70 9.77 -8.92
C GLU A 177 -3.61 10.23 -7.96
N LEU A 178 -2.91 9.29 -7.31
CA LEU A 178 -1.80 9.61 -6.42
C LEU A 178 -0.65 10.25 -7.17
N LEU A 179 -0.28 9.71 -8.34
CA LEU A 179 0.80 10.24 -9.16
C LEU A 179 0.51 11.63 -9.74
N ASP A 180 -0.76 11.99 -9.90
CA ASP A 180 -1.17 13.34 -10.29
C ASP A 180 -1.07 14.33 -9.12
N LYS A 181 -1.25 13.86 -7.88
CA LYS A 181 -1.15 14.68 -6.65
C LYS A 181 0.30 14.92 -6.20
N ILE A 182 1.22 14.01 -6.51
CA ILE A 182 2.64 14.15 -6.14
C ILE A 182 3.28 15.19 -7.06
N HIS A 183 3.43 16.43 -6.54
CA HIS A 183 4.04 17.53 -7.23
C HIS A 183 5.56 17.49 -7.10
N TYR A 184 6.24 17.48 -8.26
CA TYR A 184 7.69 17.66 -8.30
C TYR A 184 7.99 19.15 -8.40
N LYS A 185 8.77 19.69 -7.48
CA LYS A 185 9.44 20.98 -7.66
C LYS A 185 10.56 20.78 -8.67
N VAL A 186 10.26 20.99 -9.96
CA VAL A 186 11.30 21.11 -10.98
C VAL A 186 11.97 22.45 -10.74
N HIS A 187 13.14 22.45 -10.10
CA HIS A 187 14.00 23.62 -10.11
C HIS A 187 14.57 23.78 -11.52
N ILE A 188 13.87 24.56 -12.35
CA ILE A 188 14.45 25.08 -13.59
C ILE A 188 15.49 26.11 -13.14
N LYS A 189 16.77 25.78 -13.31
CA LYS A 189 17.88 26.73 -13.23
C LYS A 189 17.99 27.48 -14.54
#